data_36fc9bfaca03348b6a8f3fb6ea1e6f97
#
_entry.id   36fc9bfaca03348b6a8f3fb6ea1e6f97
#
_cell.length_a   1.000
_cell.length_b   1.000
_cell.length_c   1.000
_cell.angle_alpha   90.00
_cell.angle_beta   90.00
_cell.angle_gamma   90.00
#
_symmetry.space_group_name_H-M   'P 1'
#
loop_
_entity.id
_entity.type
_entity.pdbx_description
1 polymer ?
#
loop_
_entity_poly.entity_id
_entity_poly.type
_entity_poly.pdbx_seq_one_letter_code
_entity_poly.pdbx_strand_id
1 'polypeptide(L)'
;SMNVGICGFGKMGQIRADAIETHGFAQIKSVFDVNIPDNCKYPVANSIDEIIEDPDIDIVFLCLPNYFNKPKTIMALKAGKHVFCEKPPAFSAQDVRDIQEVERASGKVLMYGFNHRQHGAIDKMKSIVDSRKFGSILWMRSRYGKSVDGDYLNTWRAKKELAGGGILLDQGIHMLDLLLYLTGKPFDEVHAMVSNMYWKTPGIEDNVFAIMRNTQTGVTASVHSTMTQWRHLFSLEVFMERGYMVLNGLKTSSGTYGDEILTIAQNRTTAPAATWEDEERLTFHIDQSWAREIELFFDSVQNGAPVKFGSSDQALEVMSLIDMIYEHDLHQAPNLADQLNMTVKELT
;
A
#
# COMPACT_ATOMS: atom_id res chain seq x y z
N SER A 1 -16.34 -20.22 -16.09
CA SER A 1 -16.17 -18.90 -15.49
C SER A 1 -16.13 -18.99 -13.97
N MET A 2 -15.49 -18.05 -13.34
CA MET A 2 -15.33 -18.05 -11.89
C MET A 2 -16.26 -17.06 -11.21
N ASN A 3 -16.65 -17.36 -9.98
CA ASN A 3 -17.52 -16.52 -9.17
C ASN A 3 -16.73 -15.81 -8.07
N VAL A 4 -17.04 -14.53 -7.89
CA VAL A 4 -16.39 -13.65 -6.91
C VAL A 4 -17.37 -13.28 -5.80
N GLY A 5 -16.90 -13.29 -4.57
CA GLY A 5 -17.56 -12.65 -3.44
C GLY A 5 -16.73 -11.47 -2.97
N ILE A 6 -17.40 -10.35 -2.66
CA ILE A 6 -16.73 -9.15 -2.16
C ILE A 6 -17.17 -8.91 -0.72
N CYS A 7 -16.22 -8.96 0.20
CA CYS A 7 -16.42 -8.67 1.61
C CYS A 7 -15.98 -7.24 1.88
N GLY A 8 -16.93 -6.38 2.25
CA GLY A 8 -16.76 -4.95 2.32
C GLY A 8 -17.17 -4.28 1.01
N PHE A 9 -18.24 -3.48 1.05
CA PHE A 9 -18.79 -2.85 -0.15
C PHE A 9 -18.94 -1.34 0.01
N GLY A 10 -17.99 -0.74 0.70
CA GLY A 10 -17.79 0.70 0.72
C GLY A 10 -17.10 1.15 -0.57
N LYS A 11 -16.38 2.28 -0.51
CA LYS A 11 -15.72 2.87 -1.68
C LYS A 11 -14.80 1.87 -2.40
N MET A 12 -13.94 1.18 -1.66
CA MET A 12 -12.98 0.23 -2.27
C MET A 12 -13.66 -1.00 -2.86
N GLY A 13 -14.62 -1.57 -2.15
CA GLY A 13 -15.38 -2.71 -2.67
C GLY A 13 -16.07 -2.38 -3.98
N GLN A 14 -16.64 -1.19 -4.10
CA GLN A 14 -17.29 -0.73 -5.33
C GLN A 14 -16.29 -0.50 -6.46
N ILE A 15 -15.12 0.06 -6.17
CA ILE A 15 -14.02 0.23 -7.15
C ILE A 15 -13.58 -1.14 -7.68
N ARG A 16 -13.42 -2.11 -6.79
CA ARG A 16 -13.05 -3.48 -7.19
C ARG A 16 -14.15 -4.14 -8.03
N ALA A 17 -15.40 -3.96 -7.65
CA ALA A 17 -16.53 -4.50 -8.42
C ALA A 17 -16.53 -3.97 -9.85
N ASP A 18 -16.36 -2.67 -10.03
CA ASP A 18 -16.34 -2.05 -11.36
C ASP A 18 -15.17 -2.59 -12.21
N ALA A 19 -14.00 -2.75 -11.62
CA ALA A 19 -12.83 -3.29 -12.30
C ALA A 19 -13.03 -4.76 -12.68
N ILE A 20 -13.63 -5.56 -11.82
CA ILE A 20 -13.94 -6.97 -12.08
C ILE A 20 -14.93 -7.09 -13.26
N GLU A 21 -16.00 -6.30 -13.26
CA GLU A 21 -16.97 -6.31 -14.35
C GLU A 21 -16.36 -5.87 -15.68
N THR A 22 -15.56 -4.81 -15.65
CA THR A 22 -14.91 -4.29 -16.86
C THR A 22 -13.95 -5.32 -17.46
N HIS A 23 -13.25 -6.08 -16.62
CA HIS A 23 -12.34 -7.14 -17.07
C HIS A 23 -13.07 -8.31 -17.73
N GLY A 24 -14.18 -8.76 -17.15
CA GLY A 24 -15.09 -9.76 -17.73
C GLY A 24 -14.72 -11.23 -17.53
N PHE A 25 -13.59 -11.55 -16.89
CA PHE A 25 -13.19 -12.94 -16.62
C PHE A 25 -14.07 -13.62 -15.58
N ALA A 26 -14.47 -12.90 -14.55
CA ALA A 26 -15.19 -13.44 -13.41
C ALA A 26 -16.50 -12.69 -13.19
N GLN A 27 -17.44 -13.33 -12.52
CA GLN A 27 -18.76 -12.79 -12.19
C GLN A 27 -18.84 -12.53 -10.68
N ILE A 28 -19.43 -11.40 -10.29
CA ILE A 28 -19.69 -11.12 -8.89
C ILE A 28 -20.97 -11.83 -8.49
N LYS A 29 -20.86 -12.85 -7.63
CA LYS A 29 -22.00 -13.62 -7.16
C LYS A 29 -22.73 -12.93 -6.01
N SER A 30 -21.96 -12.40 -5.04
CA SER A 30 -22.54 -11.73 -3.89
C SER A 30 -21.55 -10.77 -3.26
N VAL A 31 -22.09 -9.80 -2.51
CA VAL A 31 -21.33 -8.83 -1.74
C VAL A 31 -21.85 -8.77 -0.32
N PHE A 32 -21.04 -8.27 0.59
CA PHE A 32 -21.45 -8.01 1.97
C PHE A 32 -20.84 -6.71 2.48
N ASP A 33 -21.63 -5.95 3.22
CA ASP A 33 -21.16 -4.84 4.06
C ASP A 33 -22.16 -4.65 5.19
N VAL A 34 -21.70 -4.08 6.30
CA VAL A 34 -22.60 -3.71 7.42
C VAL A 34 -23.53 -2.57 7.00
N ASN A 35 -23.13 -1.77 6.01
CA ASN A 35 -23.91 -0.67 5.44
C ASN A 35 -23.92 -0.79 3.91
N ILE A 36 -24.86 -1.56 3.38
CA ILE A 36 -25.00 -1.73 1.93
C ILE A 36 -25.60 -0.46 1.31
N PRO A 37 -25.00 0.08 0.21
CA PRO A 37 -25.60 1.18 -0.54
C PRO A 37 -26.99 0.79 -1.08
N ASP A 38 -27.94 1.73 -1.07
CA ASP A 38 -29.32 1.51 -1.52
C ASP A 38 -29.39 1.08 -2.99
N ASN A 39 -28.42 1.50 -3.81
CA ASN A 39 -28.35 1.20 -5.23
C ASN A 39 -27.50 -0.04 -5.56
N CYS A 40 -27.24 -0.90 -4.59
CA CYS A 40 -26.45 -2.10 -4.81
C CYS A 40 -27.18 -3.06 -5.76
N LYS A 41 -26.54 -3.37 -6.88
CA LYS A 41 -27.12 -4.23 -7.92
C LYS A 41 -26.75 -5.70 -7.78
N TYR A 42 -25.98 -6.05 -6.76
CA TYR A 42 -25.55 -7.43 -6.53
C TYR A 42 -26.36 -8.07 -5.41
N PRO A 43 -26.54 -9.40 -5.45
CA PRO A 43 -27.07 -10.12 -4.29
C PRO A 43 -26.22 -9.83 -3.05
N VAL A 44 -26.90 -9.63 -1.92
CA VAL A 44 -26.25 -9.30 -0.65
C VAL A 44 -26.27 -10.52 0.25
N ALA A 45 -25.09 -10.97 0.66
CA ALA A 45 -24.93 -12.04 1.65
C ALA A 45 -25.25 -11.53 3.06
N ASN A 46 -25.54 -12.45 3.97
CA ASN A 46 -25.86 -12.09 5.35
C ASN A 46 -24.62 -11.85 6.22
N SER A 47 -23.47 -12.38 5.80
CA SER A 47 -22.21 -12.24 6.55
C SER A 47 -21.00 -12.45 5.63
N ILE A 48 -19.83 -12.06 6.12
CA ILE A 48 -18.55 -12.36 5.49
C ILE A 48 -18.36 -13.88 5.38
N ASP A 49 -18.66 -14.59 6.44
CA ASP A 49 -18.48 -16.04 6.53
C ASP A 49 -19.35 -16.78 5.52
N GLU A 50 -20.56 -16.30 5.27
CA GLU A 50 -21.42 -16.86 4.23
C GLU A 50 -20.77 -16.82 2.86
N ILE A 51 -20.09 -15.72 2.52
CA ILE A 51 -19.35 -15.60 1.26
C ILE A 51 -18.18 -16.57 1.23
N ILE A 52 -17.38 -16.61 2.30
CA ILE A 52 -16.19 -17.46 2.36
C ILE A 52 -16.55 -18.95 2.32
N GLU A 53 -17.66 -19.32 2.93
CA GLU A 53 -18.12 -20.72 3.00
C GLU A 53 -18.95 -21.16 1.79
N ASP A 54 -19.34 -20.25 0.91
CA ASP A 54 -20.14 -20.56 -0.25
C ASP A 54 -19.33 -21.43 -1.24
N PRO A 55 -19.74 -22.69 -1.49
CA PRO A 55 -18.99 -23.59 -2.37
C PRO A 55 -18.95 -23.14 -3.84
N ASP A 56 -19.87 -22.25 -4.23
CA ASP A 56 -19.94 -21.74 -5.60
C ASP A 56 -19.08 -20.48 -5.82
N ILE A 57 -18.44 -19.95 -4.76
CA ILE A 57 -17.51 -18.83 -4.85
C ILE A 57 -16.08 -19.37 -4.96
N ASP A 58 -15.34 -18.89 -5.94
CA ASP A 58 -13.96 -19.31 -6.22
C ASP A 58 -12.93 -18.28 -5.71
N ILE A 59 -13.32 -17.01 -5.67
CA ILE A 59 -12.46 -15.87 -5.40
C ILE A 59 -13.13 -14.96 -4.38
N VAL A 60 -12.36 -14.52 -3.38
CA VAL A 60 -12.83 -13.58 -2.35
C VAL A 60 -11.99 -12.30 -2.39
N PHE A 61 -12.67 -11.16 -2.46
CA PHE A 61 -12.05 -9.85 -2.28
C PHE A 61 -12.36 -9.36 -0.87
N LEU A 62 -11.31 -8.98 -0.14
CA LEU A 62 -11.41 -8.46 1.23
C LEU A 62 -11.12 -6.96 1.21
N CYS A 63 -12.19 -6.16 1.38
CA CYS A 63 -12.15 -4.70 1.41
C CYS A 63 -12.70 -4.20 2.75
N LEU A 64 -12.10 -4.69 3.83
CA LEU A 64 -12.59 -4.58 5.20
C LEU A 64 -11.70 -3.65 6.05
N PRO A 65 -12.16 -3.25 7.26
CA PRO A 65 -11.24 -2.67 8.23
C PRO A 65 -10.04 -3.59 8.49
N ASN A 66 -8.88 -3.01 8.75
CA ASN A 66 -7.59 -3.70 8.76
C ASN A 66 -7.55 -4.95 9.64
N TYR A 67 -8.22 -4.90 10.80
CA TYR A 67 -8.26 -6.03 11.73
C TYR A 67 -8.70 -7.34 11.07
N PHE A 68 -9.64 -7.27 10.12
CA PHE A 68 -10.22 -8.46 9.50
C PHE A 68 -9.33 -9.09 8.42
N ASN A 69 -8.31 -8.37 7.95
CA ASN A 69 -7.50 -8.82 6.82
C ASN A 69 -6.79 -10.14 7.11
N LYS A 70 -6.14 -10.27 8.26
CA LYS A 70 -5.48 -11.52 8.63
C LYS A 70 -6.44 -12.69 8.84
N PRO A 71 -7.43 -12.60 9.77
CA PRO A 71 -8.28 -13.77 10.04
C PRO A 71 -9.13 -14.16 8.84
N LYS A 72 -9.65 -13.22 8.07
CA LYS A 72 -10.48 -13.55 6.91
C LYS A 72 -9.68 -14.05 5.71
N THR A 73 -8.44 -13.59 5.53
CA THR A 73 -7.52 -14.17 4.54
C THR A 73 -7.23 -15.63 4.86
N ILE A 74 -6.89 -15.93 6.10
CA ILE A 74 -6.61 -17.29 6.55
C ILE A 74 -7.83 -18.18 6.35
N MET A 75 -8.99 -17.71 6.77
CA MET A 75 -10.25 -18.45 6.62
C MET A 75 -10.57 -18.74 5.15
N ALA A 76 -10.44 -17.76 4.28
CA ALA A 76 -10.72 -17.91 2.85
C ALA A 76 -9.75 -18.87 2.16
N LEU A 77 -8.45 -18.76 2.45
CA LEU A 77 -7.45 -19.69 1.91
C LEU A 77 -7.72 -21.13 2.36
N LYS A 78 -8.06 -21.34 3.63
CA LYS A 78 -8.42 -22.66 4.16
C LYS A 78 -9.70 -23.21 3.54
N ALA A 79 -10.61 -22.34 3.12
CA ALA A 79 -11.83 -22.72 2.42
C ALA A 79 -11.61 -22.98 0.93
N GLY A 80 -10.37 -22.92 0.45
CA GLY A 80 -10.02 -23.20 -0.94
C GLY A 80 -10.32 -22.06 -1.89
N LYS A 81 -10.32 -20.81 -1.41
CA LYS A 81 -10.58 -19.63 -2.22
C LYS A 81 -9.27 -18.92 -2.60
N HIS A 82 -9.21 -18.38 -3.84
CA HIS A 82 -8.22 -17.36 -4.16
C HIS A 82 -8.61 -16.06 -3.47
N VAL A 83 -7.63 -15.28 -3.01
CA VAL A 83 -7.89 -14.09 -2.21
C VAL A 83 -7.16 -12.87 -2.77
N PHE A 84 -7.91 -11.79 -2.95
CA PHE A 84 -7.37 -10.44 -3.12
C PHE A 84 -7.70 -9.65 -1.85
N CYS A 85 -6.69 -9.18 -1.14
CA CYS A 85 -6.88 -8.46 0.11
C CYS A 85 -6.35 -7.03 0.01
N GLU A 86 -7.11 -6.06 0.49
CA GLU A 86 -6.63 -4.68 0.58
C GLU A 86 -5.47 -4.59 1.57
N LYS A 87 -4.62 -3.57 1.40
CA LYS A 87 -3.56 -3.25 2.36
C LYS A 87 -4.15 -2.55 3.60
N PRO A 88 -3.49 -2.59 4.74
CA PRO A 88 -2.31 -3.39 5.05
C PRO A 88 -2.67 -4.86 5.17
N PRO A 89 -1.70 -5.76 4.95
CA PRO A 89 -1.99 -7.20 4.99
C PRO A 89 -2.40 -7.69 6.38
N ALA A 90 -1.85 -7.05 7.40
CA ALA A 90 -2.02 -7.37 8.81
C ALA A 90 -1.39 -6.25 9.64
N PHE A 91 -1.14 -6.50 10.94
CA PHE A 91 -0.59 -5.48 11.84
C PHE A 91 0.93 -5.59 12.05
N SER A 92 1.54 -6.71 11.63
CA SER A 92 2.98 -6.95 11.83
C SER A 92 3.54 -7.90 10.77
N ALA A 93 4.87 -7.95 10.68
CA ALA A 93 5.55 -8.92 9.82
C ALA A 93 5.25 -10.36 10.25
N GLN A 94 5.18 -10.63 11.56
CA GLN A 94 4.86 -11.98 12.06
C GLN A 94 3.48 -12.44 11.59
N ASP A 95 2.50 -11.54 11.59
CA ASP A 95 1.17 -11.84 11.08
C ASP A 95 1.23 -12.27 9.61
N VAL A 96 2.06 -11.62 8.80
CA VAL A 96 2.23 -11.99 7.40
C VAL A 96 2.88 -13.37 7.26
N ARG A 97 3.86 -13.70 8.11
CA ARG A 97 4.45 -15.05 8.12
C ARG A 97 3.41 -16.11 8.45
N ASP A 98 2.53 -15.83 9.39
CA ASP A 98 1.42 -16.73 9.75
C ASP A 98 0.48 -16.95 8.55
N ILE A 99 0.18 -15.88 7.81
CA ILE A 99 -0.62 -15.95 6.59
C ILE A 99 0.09 -16.78 5.52
N GLN A 100 1.40 -16.61 5.34
CA GLN A 100 2.17 -17.32 4.34
C GLN A 100 2.16 -18.84 4.56
N GLU A 101 2.16 -19.30 5.80
CA GLU A 101 2.05 -20.73 6.10
C GLU A 101 0.74 -21.31 5.56
N VAL A 102 -0.35 -20.60 5.75
CA VAL A 102 -1.68 -21.01 5.24
C VAL A 102 -1.73 -20.91 3.72
N GLU A 103 -1.16 -19.85 3.15
CA GLU A 103 -1.09 -19.67 1.70
C GLU A 103 -0.39 -20.85 1.02
N ARG A 104 0.79 -21.24 1.51
CA ARG A 104 1.53 -22.39 0.98
C ARG A 104 0.73 -23.68 1.06
N ALA A 105 0.11 -23.93 2.21
CA ALA A 105 -0.69 -25.14 2.39
C ALA A 105 -1.94 -25.16 1.51
N SER A 106 -2.51 -24.00 1.21
CA SER A 106 -3.74 -23.90 0.40
C SER A 106 -3.51 -24.12 -1.10
N GLY A 107 -2.33 -23.79 -1.61
CA GLY A 107 -2.04 -23.76 -3.05
C GLY A 107 -2.85 -22.72 -3.82
N LYS A 108 -3.48 -21.77 -3.14
CA LYS A 108 -4.31 -20.74 -3.77
C LYS A 108 -3.53 -19.44 -3.97
N VAL A 109 -4.04 -18.58 -4.85
CA VAL A 109 -3.44 -17.29 -5.14
C VAL A 109 -3.84 -16.29 -4.06
N LEU A 110 -2.85 -15.56 -3.54
CA LEU A 110 -3.04 -14.43 -2.64
C LEU A 110 -2.34 -13.22 -3.22
N MET A 111 -3.07 -12.12 -3.40
CA MET A 111 -2.53 -10.84 -3.87
C MET A 111 -3.04 -9.71 -3.00
N TYR A 112 -2.19 -8.73 -2.75
CA TYR A 112 -2.50 -7.54 -1.95
C TYR A 112 -2.61 -6.28 -2.82
N GLY A 113 -3.42 -5.33 -2.37
CA GLY A 113 -3.76 -4.12 -3.10
C GLY A 113 -2.73 -2.99 -2.99
N PHE A 114 -1.47 -3.26 -3.34
CA PHE A 114 -0.43 -2.22 -3.44
C PHE A 114 -0.48 -1.55 -4.82
N ASN A 115 -1.56 -0.86 -5.10
CA ASN A 115 -1.86 -0.34 -6.44
C ASN A 115 -0.89 0.75 -6.92
N HIS A 116 -0.17 1.42 -6.04
CA HIS A 116 0.70 2.53 -6.42
C HIS A 116 1.81 2.10 -7.38
N ARG A 117 2.26 0.84 -7.31
CA ARG A 117 3.22 0.28 -8.27
C ARG A 117 2.69 0.29 -9.71
N GLN A 118 1.37 0.32 -9.90
CA GLN A 118 0.71 0.25 -11.21
C GLN A 118 0.43 1.62 -11.82
N HIS A 119 0.74 2.72 -11.14
CA HIS A 119 0.63 4.05 -11.73
C HIS A 119 1.64 4.23 -12.86
N GLY A 120 1.22 4.92 -13.92
CA GLY A 120 2.05 5.10 -15.12
C GLY A 120 3.41 5.73 -14.82
N ALA A 121 3.46 6.75 -13.95
CA ALA A 121 4.71 7.37 -13.55
C ALA A 121 5.65 6.41 -12.81
N ILE A 122 5.11 5.60 -11.92
CA ILE A 122 5.90 4.61 -11.18
C ILE A 122 6.44 3.53 -12.11
N ASP A 123 5.63 3.04 -13.03
CA ASP A 123 6.07 2.08 -14.05
C ASP A 123 7.24 2.65 -14.86
N LYS A 124 7.13 3.91 -15.29
CA LYS A 124 8.20 4.61 -16.00
C LYS A 124 9.46 4.74 -15.16
N MET A 125 9.33 5.15 -13.89
CA MET A 125 10.47 5.27 -12.98
C MET A 125 11.19 3.93 -12.81
N LYS A 126 10.45 2.86 -12.60
CA LYS A 126 11.01 1.51 -12.45
C LYS A 126 11.73 1.06 -13.72
N SER A 127 11.18 1.34 -14.89
CA SER A 127 11.81 0.99 -16.15
C SER A 127 13.16 1.72 -16.34
N ILE A 128 13.24 2.99 -15.93
CA ILE A 128 14.48 3.75 -15.98
C ILE A 128 15.52 3.20 -15.01
N VAL A 129 15.11 2.88 -13.78
CA VAL A 129 16.01 2.26 -12.80
C VAL A 129 16.54 0.93 -13.33
N ASP A 130 15.68 0.07 -13.85
CA ASP A 130 16.05 -1.26 -14.34
C ASP A 130 16.93 -1.19 -15.60
N SER A 131 16.75 -0.19 -16.44
CA SER A 131 17.58 0.03 -17.63
C SER A 131 19.03 0.40 -17.31
N ARG A 132 19.31 0.83 -16.09
CA ARG A 132 20.61 1.34 -15.67
C ARG A 132 21.08 2.60 -16.41
N LYS A 133 20.17 3.26 -17.12
CA LYS A 133 20.47 4.46 -17.91
C LYS A 133 21.21 5.52 -17.08
N PHE A 134 20.79 5.74 -15.85
CA PHE A 134 21.39 6.71 -14.93
C PHE A 134 22.27 6.08 -13.84
N GLY A 135 22.58 4.78 -13.97
CA GLY A 135 23.38 4.05 -12.99
C GLY A 135 22.58 3.62 -11.77
N SER A 136 23.25 3.48 -10.65
CA SER A 136 22.65 3.07 -9.40
C SER A 136 21.92 4.21 -8.73
N ILE A 137 20.87 3.86 -7.95
CA ILE A 137 20.23 4.81 -7.04
C ILE A 137 21.22 5.17 -5.94
N LEU A 138 21.37 6.46 -5.67
CA LEU A 138 22.15 6.96 -4.54
C LEU A 138 21.27 7.18 -3.31
N TRP A 139 20.18 7.91 -3.51
CA TRP A 139 19.23 8.20 -2.44
C TRP A 139 17.84 8.55 -3.00
N MET A 140 16.85 8.47 -2.11
CA MET A 140 15.47 8.84 -2.40
C MET A 140 14.90 9.70 -1.28
N ARG A 141 13.99 10.61 -1.64
CA ARG A 141 13.31 11.46 -0.68
C ARG A 141 11.83 11.43 -1.01
N SER A 142 11.01 11.19 0.01
CA SER A 142 9.59 11.02 -0.23
C SER A 142 8.73 11.64 0.85
N ARG A 143 7.54 12.05 0.46
CA ARG A 143 6.51 12.51 1.39
C ARG A 143 5.14 12.15 0.84
N TYR A 144 4.29 11.68 1.72
CA TYR A 144 2.93 11.32 1.40
C TYR A 144 2.04 11.78 2.54
N GLY A 145 1.31 12.86 2.32
CA GLY A 145 0.51 13.47 3.34
C GLY A 145 -0.91 13.75 2.89
N LYS A 146 -1.81 13.82 3.85
CA LYS A 146 -3.20 14.16 3.61
C LYS A 146 -3.75 15.07 4.70
N SER A 147 -4.86 15.71 4.35
CA SER A 147 -5.73 16.35 5.31
C SER A 147 -6.84 15.39 5.72
N VAL A 148 -7.14 15.36 6.99
CA VAL A 148 -8.34 14.69 7.51
C VAL A 148 -9.13 15.72 8.33
N ASP A 149 -10.40 15.44 8.56
CA ASP A 149 -11.28 16.28 9.37
C ASP A 149 -11.85 15.50 10.57
N GLY A 150 -12.74 16.15 11.32
CA GLY A 150 -13.35 15.53 12.50
C GLY A 150 -14.12 14.24 12.20
N ASP A 151 -14.63 14.08 10.98
CA ASP A 151 -15.36 12.86 10.59
C ASP A 151 -14.45 11.64 10.55
N TYR A 152 -13.16 11.82 10.28
CA TYR A 152 -12.17 10.75 10.35
C TYR A 152 -12.18 10.05 11.73
N LEU A 153 -12.38 10.83 12.80
CA LEU A 153 -12.39 10.31 14.16
C LEU A 153 -13.57 9.38 14.45
N ASN A 154 -14.60 9.41 13.62
CA ASN A 154 -15.78 8.56 13.72
C ASN A 154 -15.66 7.28 12.89
N THR A 155 -14.56 7.12 12.14
CA THR A 155 -14.33 5.94 11.31
C THR A 155 -13.52 4.88 12.07
N TRP A 156 -13.49 3.65 11.53
CA TRP A 156 -12.68 2.58 12.09
C TRP A 156 -11.17 2.90 12.05
N ARG A 157 -10.73 3.81 11.15
CA ARG A 157 -9.33 4.23 11.04
C ARG A 157 -8.84 4.98 12.27
N ALA A 158 -9.72 5.53 13.07
CA ALA A 158 -9.37 6.20 14.32
C ALA A 158 -9.46 5.28 15.55
N LYS A 159 -9.69 3.98 15.34
CA LYS A 159 -9.80 2.98 16.40
C LYS A 159 -8.63 2.01 16.30
N LYS A 160 -7.74 2.03 17.31
CA LYS A 160 -6.50 1.22 17.32
C LYS A 160 -6.77 -0.27 17.10
N GLU A 161 -7.81 -0.81 17.75
CA GLU A 161 -8.15 -2.21 17.65
C GLU A 161 -8.59 -2.66 16.26
N LEU A 162 -9.10 -1.74 15.43
CA LEU A 162 -9.54 -2.02 14.06
C LEU A 162 -8.49 -1.62 13.01
N ALA A 163 -7.77 -0.54 13.28
CA ALA A 163 -6.79 0.01 12.33
C ALA A 163 -5.39 -0.58 12.50
N GLY A 164 -5.00 -0.93 13.73
CA GLY A 164 -3.69 -1.47 14.06
C GLY A 164 -2.59 -0.44 14.20
N GLY A 165 -2.78 0.76 13.69
CA GLY A 165 -1.86 1.89 13.71
C GLY A 165 -2.51 3.08 13.01
N GLY A 166 -1.74 4.14 12.80
CA GLY A 166 -2.23 5.37 12.20
C GLY A 166 -1.81 5.57 10.75
N ILE A 167 -1.37 6.79 10.43
CA ILE A 167 -1.12 7.21 9.06
C ILE A 167 -0.04 6.38 8.35
N LEU A 168 0.95 5.88 9.07
CA LEU A 168 1.99 5.07 8.45
C LEU A 168 1.41 3.76 7.87
N LEU A 169 0.53 3.12 8.62
CA LEU A 169 -0.09 1.87 8.22
C LEU A 169 -1.23 2.09 7.22
N ASP A 170 -1.94 3.21 7.32
CA ASP A 170 -3.06 3.55 6.43
C ASP A 170 -2.58 4.00 5.05
N GLN A 171 -1.60 4.90 4.98
CA GLN A 171 -1.16 5.51 3.73
C GLN A 171 0.35 5.41 3.50
N GLY A 172 1.15 5.62 4.51
CA GLY A 172 2.62 5.59 4.41
C GLY A 172 3.15 4.27 3.88
N ILE A 173 2.44 3.17 4.14
CA ILE A 173 2.77 1.84 3.62
C ILE A 173 2.94 1.84 2.10
N HIS A 174 2.14 2.60 1.36
CA HIS A 174 2.27 2.70 -0.09
C HIS A 174 3.60 3.32 -0.51
N MET A 175 4.03 4.37 0.19
CA MET A 175 5.31 5.00 -0.12
C MET A 175 6.49 4.09 0.25
N LEU A 176 6.43 3.43 1.39
CA LEU A 176 7.46 2.46 1.78
C LEU A 176 7.56 1.32 0.77
N ASP A 177 6.42 0.82 0.30
CA ASP A 177 6.38 -0.20 -0.75
C ASP A 177 7.04 0.28 -2.04
N LEU A 178 6.80 1.52 -2.45
CA LEU A 178 7.44 2.11 -3.63
C LEU A 178 8.96 2.25 -3.47
N LEU A 179 9.43 2.66 -2.29
CA LEU A 179 10.87 2.77 -2.03
C LEU A 179 11.55 1.40 -2.15
N LEU A 180 10.96 0.38 -1.57
CA LEU A 180 11.44 -1.01 -1.66
C LEU A 180 11.41 -1.51 -3.11
N TYR A 181 10.33 -1.21 -3.82
CA TYR A 181 10.16 -1.60 -5.23
C TYR A 181 11.25 -1.00 -6.13
N LEU A 182 11.51 0.29 -5.98
CA LEU A 182 12.47 1.00 -6.83
C LEU A 182 13.91 0.55 -6.58
N THR A 183 14.31 0.34 -5.31
CA THR A 183 15.66 -0.14 -5.01
C THR A 183 15.84 -1.61 -5.30
N GLY A 184 14.78 -2.41 -5.15
CA GLY A 184 14.87 -3.87 -5.20
C GLY A 184 15.66 -4.47 -4.06
N LYS A 185 15.93 -3.71 -2.98
CA LYS A 185 16.71 -4.11 -1.82
C LYS A 185 16.02 -3.69 -0.53
N PRO A 186 16.17 -4.46 0.56
CA PRO A 186 15.62 -4.06 1.86
C PRO A 186 16.40 -2.90 2.47
N PHE A 187 15.80 -2.26 3.46
CA PHE A 187 16.47 -1.32 4.34
C PHE A 187 16.70 -2.01 5.69
N ASP A 188 17.95 -2.09 6.11
CA ASP A 188 18.35 -2.78 7.35
C ASP A 188 18.70 -1.81 8.49
N GLU A 189 18.76 -0.51 8.23
CA GLU A 189 18.98 0.53 9.23
C GLU A 189 17.86 1.56 9.15
N VAL A 190 17.28 1.91 10.29
CA VAL A 190 16.15 2.84 10.37
C VAL A 190 16.34 3.78 11.56
N HIS A 191 16.08 5.07 11.34
CA HIS A 191 15.97 6.09 12.37
C HIS A 191 14.64 6.82 12.16
N ALA A 192 13.80 6.87 13.18
CA ALA A 192 12.44 7.37 13.00
C ALA A 192 11.93 8.17 14.20
N MET A 193 11.00 9.08 13.90
CA MET A 193 10.21 9.80 14.90
C MET A 193 8.73 9.59 14.58
N VAL A 194 8.03 8.89 15.45
CA VAL A 194 6.61 8.59 15.36
C VAL A 194 5.88 9.49 16.34
N SER A 195 4.93 10.28 15.87
CA SER A 195 4.29 11.31 16.70
C SER A 195 2.77 11.22 16.61
N ASN A 196 2.14 11.69 17.68
CA ASN A 196 0.70 11.92 17.75
C ASN A 196 0.48 13.35 18.24
N MET A 197 0.75 14.31 17.34
CA MET A 197 0.98 15.69 17.72
C MET A 197 -0.25 16.60 17.64
N TYR A 198 -1.17 16.32 16.73
CA TYR A 198 -2.33 17.19 16.51
C TYR A 198 -3.65 16.50 16.86
N TRP A 199 -3.95 15.38 16.22
CA TRP A 199 -5.22 14.67 16.41
C TRP A 199 -5.31 13.98 17.74
N LYS A 200 -4.18 13.50 18.25
CA LYS A 200 -4.04 12.90 19.59
C LYS A 200 -5.03 11.76 19.84
N THR A 201 -5.33 11.01 18.79
CA THR A 201 -6.17 9.83 18.89
C THR A 201 -5.36 8.68 19.49
N PRO A 202 -5.83 8.04 20.55
CA PRO A 202 -5.09 6.96 21.22
C PRO A 202 -4.68 5.85 20.26
N GLY A 203 -3.38 5.50 20.24
CA GLY A 203 -2.84 4.43 19.43
C GLY A 203 -2.74 4.69 17.94
N ILE A 204 -3.07 5.90 17.49
CA ILE A 204 -3.11 6.28 16.07
C ILE A 204 -2.11 7.44 15.86
N GLU A 205 -0.90 7.12 15.40
CA GLU A 205 0.07 8.16 15.07
C GLU A 205 -0.43 9.01 13.89
N ASP A 206 -0.18 10.31 13.95
CA ASP A 206 -0.61 11.24 12.90
C ASP A 206 0.54 11.77 12.05
N ASN A 207 1.79 11.47 12.44
CA ASN A 207 2.97 11.98 11.73
C ASN A 207 4.18 11.08 11.97
N VAL A 208 4.87 10.72 10.89
CA VAL A 208 6.11 9.93 10.94
C VAL A 208 7.15 10.53 10.02
N PHE A 209 8.33 10.83 10.58
CA PHE A 209 9.55 11.05 9.82
C PHE A 209 10.45 9.84 10.00
N ALA A 210 10.99 9.29 8.91
CA ALA A 210 11.95 8.19 8.98
C ALA A 210 13.05 8.35 7.95
N ILE A 211 14.27 7.93 8.33
CA ILE A 211 15.42 7.81 7.43
C ILE A 211 15.86 6.35 7.47
N MET A 212 16.08 5.77 6.31
CA MET A 212 16.38 4.35 6.16
C MET A 212 17.60 4.17 5.26
N ARG A 213 18.38 3.12 5.50
CA ARG A 213 19.56 2.82 4.69
C ARG A 213 19.69 1.30 4.49
N ASN A 214 20.13 0.93 3.29
CA ASN A 214 20.71 -0.39 3.05
C ASN A 214 22.21 -0.28 3.28
N THR A 215 22.72 -0.93 4.32
CA THR A 215 24.12 -0.78 4.72
C THR A 215 25.10 -1.42 3.74
N GLN A 216 24.67 -2.37 2.92
CA GLN A 216 25.52 -3.00 1.90
C GLN A 216 25.71 -2.10 0.68
N THR A 217 24.65 -1.47 0.21
CA THR A 217 24.69 -0.63 -1.00
C THR A 217 24.90 0.83 -0.69
N GLY A 218 24.61 1.27 0.54
CA GLY A 218 24.63 2.67 0.94
C GLY A 218 23.39 3.47 0.54
N VAL A 219 22.46 2.89 -0.21
CA VAL A 219 21.24 3.59 -0.61
C VAL A 219 20.48 4.05 0.62
N THR A 220 20.20 5.35 0.67
CA THR A 220 19.50 5.99 1.78
C THR A 220 18.21 6.62 1.28
N ALA A 221 17.15 6.50 2.07
CA ALA A 221 15.86 7.08 1.72
C ALA A 221 15.23 7.76 2.94
N SER A 222 14.42 8.78 2.69
CA SER A 222 13.59 9.39 3.71
C SER A 222 12.12 9.30 3.36
N VAL A 223 11.28 9.22 4.38
CA VAL A 223 9.83 9.28 4.24
C VAL A 223 9.23 10.23 5.28
N HIS A 224 8.30 11.05 4.82
CA HIS A 224 7.40 11.80 5.70
C HIS A 224 5.98 11.35 5.40
N SER A 225 5.35 10.70 6.36
CA SER A 225 3.97 10.22 6.30
C SER A 225 3.16 10.98 7.34
N THR A 226 2.09 11.66 6.92
CA THR A 226 1.37 12.55 7.82
C THR A 226 -0.11 12.72 7.46
N MET A 227 -0.95 12.97 8.46
CA MET A 227 -2.31 13.46 8.28
C MET A 227 -2.52 14.81 8.99
N THR A 228 -1.43 15.60 9.09
CA THR A 228 -1.44 16.93 9.67
C THR A 228 -1.07 18.02 8.66
N GLN A 229 -1.28 17.76 7.37
CA GLN A 229 -0.73 18.60 6.31
C GLN A 229 -1.71 19.63 5.75
N TRP A 230 -2.99 19.49 6.02
CA TRP A 230 -4.06 20.40 5.59
C TRP A 230 -4.28 20.46 4.07
N ARG A 231 -3.54 19.65 3.32
CA ARG A 231 -3.77 19.36 1.90
C ARG A 231 -3.19 17.97 1.56
N HIS A 232 -3.73 17.36 0.53
CA HIS A 232 -3.20 16.10 0.01
C HIS A 232 -1.96 16.39 -0.84
N LEU A 233 -0.87 15.68 -0.58
CA LEU A 233 0.37 15.85 -1.32
C LEU A 233 1.13 14.53 -1.43
N PHE A 234 1.63 14.27 -2.63
CA PHE A 234 2.49 13.12 -2.93
C PHE A 234 3.74 13.61 -3.65
N SER A 235 4.92 13.22 -3.19
CA SER A 235 6.19 13.57 -3.83
C SER A 235 7.20 12.45 -3.61
N LEU A 236 7.88 12.05 -4.69
CA LEU A 236 8.91 11.02 -4.66
C LEU A 236 10.05 11.42 -5.57
N GLU A 237 11.24 11.59 -4.97
CA GLU A 237 12.46 11.97 -5.67
C GLU A 237 13.46 10.81 -5.64
N VAL A 238 14.03 10.49 -6.78
CA VAL A 238 15.02 9.41 -6.93
C VAL A 238 16.25 10.01 -7.61
N PHE A 239 17.37 10.03 -6.89
CA PHE A 239 18.64 10.55 -7.40
C PHE A 239 19.61 9.40 -7.62
N MET A 240 20.17 9.36 -8.81
CA MET A 240 21.02 8.29 -9.32
C MET A 240 22.39 8.85 -9.69
N GLU A 241 23.32 7.97 -10.01
CA GLU A 241 24.71 8.38 -10.32
C GLU A 241 24.78 9.41 -11.47
N ARG A 242 23.93 9.28 -12.49
CA ARG A 242 24.01 10.11 -13.71
C ARG A 242 22.69 10.80 -14.07
N GLY A 243 21.75 10.86 -13.18
CA GLY A 243 20.48 11.51 -13.43
C GLY A 243 19.55 11.48 -12.25
N TYR A 244 18.37 12.05 -12.42
CA TYR A 244 17.36 12.06 -11.38
C TYR A 244 15.96 12.01 -11.96
N MET A 245 15.02 11.61 -11.10
CA MET A 245 13.59 11.61 -11.40
C MET A 245 12.85 12.19 -10.21
N VAL A 246 11.85 13.04 -10.47
CA VAL A 246 11.00 13.62 -9.45
C VAL A 246 9.55 13.44 -9.87
N LEU A 247 8.79 12.71 -9.06
CA LEU A 247 7.36 12.55 -9.25
C LEU A 247 6.63 13.45 -8.26
N ASN A 248 5.88 14.41 -8.77
CA ASN A 248 4.99 15.27 -7.99
C ASN A 248 3.56 15.00 -8.39
N GLY A 249 2.72 14.78 -7.37
CA GLY A 249 1.33 14.46 -7.58
C GLY A 249 1.08 13.00 -7.93
N LEU A 250 -0.17 12.61 -7.87
CA LEU A 250 -0.62 11.27 -8.18
C LEU A 250 -2.04 11.35 -8.72
N LYS A 251 -2.26 10.82 -9.92
CA LYS A 251 -3.58 10.83 -10.54
C LYS A 251 -4.48 9.81 -9.85
N THR A 252 -5.47 10.31 -9.11
CA THR A 252 -6.44 9.48 -8.40
C THR A 252 -7.85 9.90 -8.79
N SER A 253 -8.84 9.06 -8.48
CA SER A 253 -10.25 9.36 -8.77
C SER A 253 -10.76 10.62 -8.06
N SER A 254 -10.23 10.93 -6.88
CA SER A 254 -10.60 12.14 -6.13
C SER A 254 -9.99 13.42 -6.70
N GLY A 255 -8.91 13.32 -7.47
CA GLY A 255 -8.17 14.48 -7.99
C GLY A 255 -7.44 15.30 -6.94
N THR A 256 -7.41 14.86 -5.68
CA THR A 256 -6.89 15.65 -4.55
C THR A 256 -5.37 15.68 -4.43
N TYR A 257 -4.67 14.76 -5.11
CA TYR A 257 -3.19 14.74 -5.13
C TYR A 257 -2.60 15.47 -6.34
N GLY A 258 -3.43 16.15 -7.13
CA GLY A 258 -3.01 16.90 -8.30
C GLY A 258 -2.71 16.03 -9.52
N ASP A 259 -2.06 16.62 -10.49
CA ASP A 259 -1.63 15.90 -11.68
C ASP A 259 -0.42 15.03 -11.36
N GLU A 260 -0.31 13.90 -12.04
CA GLU A 260 0.83 12.99 -11.91
C GLU A 260 1.90 13.41 -12.92
N ILE A 261 2.91 14.14 -12.43
CA ILE A 261 3.95 14.75 -13.28
C ILE A 261 5.30 14.18 -12.90
N LEU A 262 5.94 13.50 -13.84
CA LEU A 262 7.27 12.94 -13.71
C LEU A 262 8.28 13.83 -14.44
N THR A 263 9.25 14.34 -13.69
CA THR A 263 10.38 15.12 -14.20
C THR A 263 11.61 14.23 -14.25
N ILE A 264 12.31 14.21 -15.38
CA ILE A 264 13.49 13.38 -15.59
C ILE A 264 14.60 14.25 -16.16
N ALA A 265 15.81 14.12 -15.64
CA ALA A 265 16.97 14.80 -16.19
C ALA A 265 18.24 13.99 -16.02
N GLN A 266 19.13 14.10 -17.03
CA GLN A 266 20.47 13.58 -16.95
C GLN A 266 21.38 14.62 -16.30
N ASN A 267 22.27 14.20 -15.41
CA ASN A 267 23.24 15.09 -14.79
C ASN A 267 24.23 15.61 -15.82
N ARG A 268 24.63 16.87 -15.66
CA ARG A 268 25.78 17.42 -16.35
C ARG A 268 27.07 17.02 -15.63
N THR A 269 28.08 16.68 -16.41
CA THR A 269 29.40 16.33 -15.87
C THR A 269 30.32 17.53 -15.77
N THR A 270 29.94 18.66 -16.33
CA THR A 270 30.70 19.92 -16.37
C THR A 270 29.81 21.09 -15.99
N ALA A 271 30.43 22.15 -15.47
CA ALA A 271 29.72 23.39 -15.17
C ALA A 271 29.21 24.08 -16.45
N PRO A 272 28.11 24.82 -16.39
CA PRO A 272 27.26 25.01 -15.19
C PRO A 272 26.42 23.77 -14.85
N ALA A 273 25.93 23.72 -13.62
CA ALA A 273 25.01 22.65 -13.20
C ALA A 273 23.74 22.64 -14.06
N ALA A 274 23.10 21.48 -14.14
CA ALA A 274 21.81 21.35 -14.80
C ALA A 274 20.77 22.24 -14.14
N THR A 275 19.84 22.77 -14.96
CA THR A 275 18.74 23.61 -14.50
C THR A 275 17.41 22.97 -14.88
N TRP A 276 16.30 23.58 -14.42
CA TRP A 276 14.96 23.13 -14.77
C TRP A 276 14.73 23.06 -16.30
N GLU A 277 15.48 23.81 -17.10
CA GLU A 277 15.38 23.79 -18.56
C GLU A 277 15.92 22.49 -19.20
N ASP A 278 16.77 21.77 -18.47
CA ASP A 278 17.29 20.47 -18.91
C ASP A 278 16.31 19.31 -18.61
N GLU A 279 15.22 19.58 -17.91
CA GLU A 279 14.27 18.59 -17.46
C GLU A 279 13.23 18.25 -18.52
N GLU A 280 13.00 16.95 -18.72
CA GLU A 280 11.86 16.42 -19.45
C GLU A 280 10.72 16.20 -18.47
N ARG A 281 9.50 16.62 -18.85
CA ARG A 281 8.31 16.42 -18.03
C ARG A 281 7.29 15.56 -18.73
N LEU A 282 6.80 14.54 -18.06
CA LEU A 282 5.76 13.64 -18.53
C LEU A 282 4.56 13.76 -17.60
N THR A 283 3.38 13.98 -18.17
CA THR A 283 2.12 14.02 -17.42
C THR A 283 1.31 12.76 -17.71
N PHE A 284 0.86 12.10 -16.65
CA PHE A 284 0.04 10.89 -16.75
C PHE A 284 -1.40 11.25 -16.40
N HIS A 285 -2.30 11.13 -17.37
CA HIS A 285 -3.66 11.64 -17.28
C HIS A 285 -4.68 10.61 -16.81
N ILE A 286 -4.30 9.34 -16.72
CA ILE A 286 -5.21 8.24 -16.44
C ILE A 286 -4.66 7.43 -15.26
N ASP A 287 -5.54 7.10 -14.29
CA ASP A 287 -5.25 6.11 -13.27
C ASP A 287 -5.63 4.72 -13.80
N GLN A 288 -4.63 3.99 -14.25
CA GLN A 288 -4.81 2.62 -14.74
C GLN A 288 -4.59 1.56 -13.64
N SER A 289 -4.30 1.98 -12.42
CA SER A 289 -3.81 1.08 -11.38
C SER A 289 -4.84 0.01 -11.00
N TRP A 290 -6.10 0.38 -10.87
CA TRP A 290 -7.15 -0.56 -10.50
C TRP A 290 -7.36 -1.64 -11.55
N ALA A 291 -7.42 -1.26 -12.81
CA ALA A 291 -7.60 -2.20 -13.92
C ALA A 291 -6.40 -3.14 -14.06
N ARG A 292 -5.18 -2.62 -13.91
CA ARG A 292 -3.97 -3.45 -14.01
C ARG A 292 -3.85 -4.44 -12.87
N GLU A 293 -4.22 -4.07 -11.66
CA GLU A 293 -4.21 -5.02 -10.53
C GLU A 293 -5.15 -6.20 -10.78
N ILE A 294 -6.35 -5.92 -11.26
CA ILE A 294 -7.33 -6.97 -11.55
C ILE A 294 -6.83 -7.88 -12.67
N GLU A 295 -6.26 -7.32 -13.72
CA GLU A 295 -5.67 -8.10 -14.81
C GLU A 295 -4.58 -9.03 -14.31
N LEU A 296 -3.65 -8.52 -13.50
CA LEU A 296 -2.55 -9.31 -12.93
C LEU A 296 -3.05 -10.40 -12.00
N PHE A 297 -4.04 -10.09 -11.17
CA PHE A 297 -4.62 -11.06 -10.25
C PHE A 297 -5.31 -12.20 -11.01
N PHE A 298 -6.15 -11.86 -11.97
CA PHE A 298 -6.86 -12.89 -12.75
C PHE A 298 -5.93 -13.70 -13.65
N ASP A 299 -4.85 -13.12 -14.14
CA ASP A 299 -3.83 -13.87 -14.84
C ASP A 299 -3.20 -14.95 -13.94
N SER A 300 -2.87 -14.59 -12.71
CA SER A 300 -2.35 -15.56 -11.74
C SER A 300 -3.37 -16.64 -11.41
N VAL A 301 -4.64 -16.29 -11.26
CA VAL A 301 -5.72 -17.24 -10.97
C VAL A 301 -5.98 -18.17 -12.16
N GLN A 302 -6.08 -17.61 -13.36
CA GLN A 302 -6.45 -18.35 -14.57
C GLN A 302 -5.30 -19.19 -15.12
N ASN A 303 -4.10 -18.61 -15.17
CA ASN A 303 -2.96 -19.20 -15.89
C ASN A 303 -1.86 -19.69 -14.95
N GLY A 304 -2.02 -19.56 -13.65
CA GLY A 304 -1.01 -19.97 -12.68
C GLY A 304 0.26 -19.12 -12.70
N ALA A 305 0.18 -17.92 -13.28
CA ALA A 305 1.32 -16.98 -13.28
C ALA A 305 1.69 -16.60 -11.85
N PRO A 306 2.99 -16.49 -11.52
CA PRO A 306 3.40 -16.00 -10.21
C PRO A 306 2.85 -14.59 -9.94
N VAL A 307 2.51 -14.31 -8.68
CA VAL A 307 2.10 -12.97 -8.26
C VAL A 307 3.33 -12.07 -8.24
N LYS A 308 3.45 -11.19 -9.24
CA LYS A 308 4.60 -10.28 -9.39
C LYS A 308 4.48 -9.04 -8.52
N PHE A 309 3.27 -8.57 -8.30
CA PHE A 309 2.98 -7.33 -7.58
C PHE A 309 1.95 -7.60 -6.51
N GLY A 310 2.22 -7.17 -5.29
CA GLY A 310 1.34 -7.42 -4.17
C GLY A 310 1.42 -8.86 -3.63
N SER A 311 2.54 -9.53 -3.81
CA SER A 311 2.76 -10.87 -3.23
C SER A 311 2.89 -10.80 -1.71
N SER A 312 2.68 -11.93 -1.05
CA SER A 312 2.87 -12.01 0.40
C SER A 312 4.35 -11.79 0.80
N ASP A 313 5.31 -12.09 -0.06
CA ASP A 313 6.71 -11.76 0.19
C ASP A 313 6.94 -10.25 0.18
N GLN A 314 6.33 -9.54 -0.75
CA GLN A 314 6.40 -8.07 -0.79
C GLN A 314 5.66 -7.46 0.40
N ALA A 315 4.54 -8.02 0.79
CA ALA A 315 3.81 -7.61 1.99
C ALA A 315 4.65 -7.82 3.26
N LEU A 316 5.36 -8.95 3.36
CA LEU A 316 6.28 -9.22 4.47
C LEU A 316 7.40 -8.20 4.52
N GLU A 317 7.97 -7.86 3.38
CA GLU A 317 9.08 -6.90 3.29
C GLU A 317 8.67 -5.51 3.78
N VAL A 318 7.53 -5.00 3.33
CA VAL A 318 7.07 -3.68 3.76
C VAL A 318 6.61 -3.69 5.22
N MET A 319 5.99 -4.77 5.69
CA MET A 319 5.59 -4.86 7.11
C MET A 319 6.80 -4.99 8.03
N SER A 320 7.86 -5.66 7.59
CA SER A 320 9.13 -5.71 8.34
C SER A 320 9.73 -4.31 8.50
N LEU A 321 9.67 -3.49 7.46
CA LEU A 321 10.14 -2.11 7.53
C LEU A 321 9.27 -1.26 8.46
N ILE A 322 7.96 -1.42 8.42
CA ILE A 322 7.03 -0.73 9.33
C ILE A 322 7.30 -1.11 10.78
N ASP A 323 7.50 -2.40 11.06
CA ASP A 323 7.85 -2.86 12.40
C ASP A 323 9.15 -2.19 12.89
N MET A 324 10.17 -2.09 12.04
CA MET A 324 11.43 -1.43 12.39
C MET A 324 11.21 0.06 12.71
N ILE A 325 10.37 0.75 11.97
CA ILE A 325 10.08 2.18 12.20
C ILE A 325 9.41 2.37 13.56
N TYR A 326 8.35 1.62 13.84
CA TYR A 326 7.64 1.73 15.11
C TYR A 326 8.53 1.35 16.29
N GLU A 327 9.25 0.24 16.16
CA GLU A 327 10.12 -0.29 17.21
C GLU A 327 11.29 0.65 17.52
N HIS A 328 11.89 1.25 16.51
CA HIS A 328 13.01 2.19 16.69
C HIS A 328 12.65 3.33 17.62
N ASP A 329 11.52 4.00 17.37
CA ASP A 329 11.15 5.18 18.14
C ASP A 329 10.76 4.81 19.58
N LEU A 330 10.08 3.69 19.79
CA LEU A 330 9.78 3.22 21.14
C LEU A 330 11.02 2.92 21.96
N HIS A 331 12.08 2.40 21.34
CA HIS A 331 13.35 2.15 22.02
C HIS A 331 14.14 3.43 22.32
N GLN A 332 14.04 4.44 21.45
CA GLN A 332 14.72 5.73 21.63
C GLN A 332 13.98 6.66 22.58
N ALA A 333 12.67 6.57 22.64
CA ALA A 333 11.78 7.40 23.45
C ALA A 333 10.76 6.55 24.22
N PRO A 334 11.18 5.90 25.33
CA PRO A 334 10.32 4.93 26.04
C PRO A 334 8.97 5.49 26.50
N ASN A 335 8.87 6.81 26.72
CA ASN A 335 7.60 7.43 27.10
C ASN A 335 6.63 7.60 25.93
N LEU A 336 7.07 7.35 24.70
CA LEU A 336 6.23 7.50 23.52
C LEU A 336 5.06 6.52 23.54
N ALA A 337 5.26 5.30 24.05
CA ALA A 337 4.22 4.31 24.15
C ALA A 337 3.01 4.84 24.94
N ASP A 338 3.25 5.55 26.07
CA ASP A 338 2.21 6.16 26.87
C ASP A 338 1.51 7.30 26.11
N GLN A 339 2.29 8.15 25.41
CA GLN A 339 1.75 9.25 24.61
C GLN A 339 0.85 8.75 23.47
N LEU A 340 1.22 7.64 22.85
CA LEU A 340 0.46 7.03 21.77
C LEU A 340 -0.63 6.07 22.29
N ASN A 341 -0.69 5.85 23.61
CA ASN A 341 -1.56 4.86 24.22
C ASN A 341 -1.35 3.44 23.63
N MET A 342 -0.06 3.08 23.47
CA MET A 342 0.40 1.79 22.91
C MET A 342 1.41 1.17 23.86
N THR A 343 1.66 -0.13 23.69
CA THR A 343 2.70 -0.85 24.42
C THR A 343 3.76 -1.37 23.47
N VAL A 344 5.00 -1.59 23.96
CA VAL A 344 6.05 -2.20 23.17
C VAL A 344 5.63 -3.57 22.64
N LYS A 345 4.87 -4.33 23.45
CA LYS A 345 4.36 -5.65 23.07
C LYS A 345 3.40 -5.58 21.89
N GLU A 346 2.62 -4.50 21.75
CA GLU A 346 1.69 -4.32 20.63
C GLU A 346 2.41 -4.07 19.30
N LEU A 347 3.66 -3.64 19.35
CA LEU A 347 4.48 -3.36 18.17
C LEU A 347 5.40 -4.52 17.77
N THR A 348 5.57 -5.49 18.64
CA THR A 348 6.36 -6.69 18.37
C THR A 348 5.45 -7.89 18.14
#